data_0d66305772e5d4e65ad987da1ef28d5d
#
_entry.id   0d66305772e5d4e65ad987da1ef28d5d
#
_cell.length_a   1.000
_cell.length_b   1.000
_cell.length_c   1.000
_cell.angle_alpha   90.00
_cell.angle_beta   90.00
_cell.angle_gamma   90.00
#
_symmetry.space_group_name_H-M   'P 1'
#
loop_
_entity.id
_entity.type
_entity.pdbx_description
1 polymer ?
#
loop_
_entity_poly.entity_id
_entity_poly.type
_entity_poly.pdbx_seq_one_letter_code
_entity_poly.pdbx_strand_id
1 'polypeptide(L)'
;MPQTPDSLLADTRGAKPEQNRTVFLDLNGTIVLPLKQQSLDEMTLIPGADLAITRLLGASFLCPIVTVQARIAKGLFTETEFRVWFADFFGNLGLDVKGPYICPHRYGDSCACQKPNSFLYEQAAADWSIDLRRSYTIGDSPQDVEAACHFGGTGCLVRTGWAGEDRFLEEARPFAAFIGDSISEAVEWVVNREQYNGEQRQAANRSMGTRVDC
;
A
#
# COMPACT_ATOMS: atom_id res chain seq x y z
N MET A 1 38.39 7.64 -50.62
CA MET A 1 37.82 6.69 -49.64
C MET A 1 37.20 7.52 -48.52
N PRO A 2 35.88 7.51 -48.34
CA PRO A 2 35.24 8.26 -47.25
C PRO A 2 35.27 7.42 -45.97
N GLN A 3 35.65 8.09 -44.88
CA GLN A 3 35.64 7.55 -43.53
C GLN A 3 34.20 7.44 -43.03
N THR A 4 33.84 6.26 -42.53
CA THR A 4 32.56 6.00 -41.85
C THR A 4 32.57 6.69 -40.48
N PRO A 5 31.46 7.35 -40.06
CA PRO A 5 31.34 7.86 -38.70
C PRO A 5 31.07 6.72 -37.75
N ASP A 6 31.94 6.59 -36.77
CA ASP A 6 31.84 5.67 -35.66
C ASP A 6 30.60 6.03 -34.83
N SER A 7 29.71 5.06 -34.69
CA SER A 7 28.43 5.21 -34.01
C SER A 7 28.67 5.34 -32.51
N LEU A 8 28.31 6.49 -31.96
CA LEU A 8 28.12 6.68 -30.51
C LEU A 8 26.98 5.77 -30.02
N LEU A 9 27.32 4.52 -29.67
CA LEU A 9 26.48 3.69 -28.88
C LEU A 9 26.48 4.27 -27.45
N ALA A 10 25.44 5.04 -27.12
CA ALA A 10 25.18 5.48 -25.78
C ALA A 10 25.09 4.22 -24.87
N ASP A 11 25.97 4.18 -23.88
CA ASP A 11 26.03 3.13 -22.87
C ASP A 11 24.75 3.17 -21.99
N THR A 12 23.76 2.38 -22.35
CA THR A 12 22.50 2.23 -21.56
C THR A 12 22.63 1.18 -20.47
N ARG A 13 23.87 0.83 -20.08
CA ARG A 13 24.10 -0.13 -18.99
C ARG A 13 23.84 0.53 -17.65
N GLY A 14 22.70 0.20 -17.01
CA GLY A 14 22.54 0.16 -15.57
C GLY A 14 21.64 1.19 -14.90
N ALA A 15 20.66 1.80 -15.56
CA ALA A 15 19.55 2.40 -14.83
C ALA A 15 18.71 1.28 -14.23
N LYS A 16 18.83 1.08 -12.90
CA LYS A 16 17.90 0.22 -12.15
C LYS A 16 16.48 0.73 -12.45
N PRO A 17 15.53 -0.15 -12.83
CA PRO A 17 14.17 0.32 -13.13
C PRO A 17 13.67 1.14 -11.95
N GLU A 18 13.08 2.30 -12.24
CA GLU A 18 12.51 3.17 -11.21
C GLU A 18 11.46 2.36 -10.46
N GLN A 19 11.71 2.13 -9.19
CA GLN A 19 10.81 1.34 -8.34
C GLN A 19 9.62 2.21 -7.97
N ASN A 20 8.42 1.64 -8.08
CA ASN A 20 7.19 2.34 -7.81
C ASN A 20 7.03 2.67 -6.31
N ARG A 21 6.68 3.94 -6.02
CA ARG A 21 6.25 4.33 -4.67
C ARG A 21 4.88 3.72 -4.41
N THR A 22 4.70 3.15 -3.23
CA THR A 22 3.53 2.33 -2.96
C THR A 22 2.94 2.61 -1.60
N VAL A 23 1.62 2.66 -1.54
CA VAL A 23 0.83 2.60 -0.31
C VAL A 23 -0.05 1.36 -0.38
N PHE A 24 0.30 0.33 0.38
CA PHE A 24 -0.55 -0.83 0.57
C PHE A 24 -1.74 -0.46 1.45
N LEU A 25 -2.93 -0.82 1.03
CA LEU A 25 -4.16 -0.51 1.74
C LEU A 25 -4.82 -1.81 2.22
N ASP A 26 -5.21 -1.85 3.49
CA ASP A 26 -6.19 -2.83 3.94
C ASP A 26 -7.58 -2.48 3.40
N LEU A 27 -8.50 -3.42 3.45
CA LEU A 27 -9.85 -3.25 2.90
C LEU A 27 -10.89 -3.01 4.01
N ASN A 28 -11.13 -4.02 4.85
CA ASN A 28 -12.22 -3.97 5.83
C ASN A 28 -11.83 -3.17 7.08
N GLY A 29 -12.53 -2.07 7.34
CA GLY A 29 -12.20 -1.15 8.43
C GLY A 29 -11.31 0.01 8.01
N THR A 30 -10.73 -0.06 6.80
CA THR A 30 -9.88 0.97 6.22
C THR A 30 -10.55 1.67 5.04
N ILE A 31 -11.11 0.90 4.11
CA ILE A 31 -11.80 1.41 2.89
C ILE A 31 -13.29 1.12 2.96
N VAL A 32 -13.68 -0.06 3.46
CA VAL A 32 -15.08 -0.49 3.52
C VAL A 32 -15.49 -0.96 4.93
N LEU A 33 -16.78 -0.86 5.23
CA LEU A 33 -17.46 -1.46 6.38
C LEU A 33 -18.60 -2.37 5.89
N PRO A 34 -19.08 -3.31 6.73
CA PRO A 34 -18.65 -3.60 8.09
C PRO A 34 -17.39 -4.49 8.17
N LEU A 35 -16.80 -4.55 9.36
CA LEU A 35 -15.67 -5.46 9.65
C LEU A 35 -16.07 -6.94 9.59
N LYS A 36 -17.33 -7.25 9.82
CA LYS A 36 -17.86 -8.64 9.97
C LYS A 36 -19.07 -8.84 9.05
N GLN A 37 -18.88 -8.60 7.74
CA GLN A 37 -19.93 -8.83 6.74
C GLN A 37 -20.31 -10.31 6.63
N GLN A 38 -21.56 -10.58 6.25
CA GLN A 38 -22.07 -11.91 5.94
C GLN A 38 -22.19 -12.13 4.41
N SER A 39 -22.34 -11.05 3.64
CA SER A 39 -22.34 -11.06 2.19
C SER A 39 -21.48 -9.92 1.63
N LEU A 40 -21.20 -9.96 0.33
CA LEU A 40 -20.42 -8.90 -0.34
C LEU A 40 -21.25 -7.61 -0.51
N ASP A 41 -22.59 -7.73 -0.61
CA ASP A 41 -23.49 -6.60 -0.77
C ASP A 41 -23.59 -5.69 0.47
N GLU A 42 -23.16 -6.20 1.64
CA GLU A 42 -23.10 -5.40 2.87
C GLU A 42 -21.94 -4.42 2.88
N MET A 43 -20.94 -4.62 2.01
CA MET A 43 -19.73 -3.79 2.01
C MET A 43 -20.03 -2.40 1.43
N THR A 44 -19.87 -1.40 2.26
CA THR A 44 -20.08 0.01 1.90
C THR A 44 -18.81 0.81 2.11
N LEU A 45 -18.59 1.80 1.25
CA LEU A 45 -17.43 2.67 1.32
C LEU A 45 -17.43 3.49 2.63
N ILE A 46 -16.29 3.55 3.30
CA ILE A 46 -16.06 4.50 4.40
C ILE A 46 -16.02 5.92 3.81
N PRO A 47 -16.75 6.89 4.40
CA PRO A 47 -16.79 8.26 3.88
C PRO A 47 -15.38 8.85 3.67
N GLY A 48 -15.11 9.34 2.47
CA GLY A 48 -13.85 9.97 2.08
C GLY A 48 -12.73 9.01 1.66
N ALA A 49 -12.93 7.67 1.71
CA ALA A 49 -11.92 6.71 1.29
C ALA A 49 -11.63 6.78 -0.22
N ASP A 50 -12.62 7.05 -1.03
CA ASP A 50 -12.48 7.29 -2.48
C ASP A 50 -11.61 8.51 -2.79
N LEU A 51 -11.84 9.62 -2.09
CA LEU A 51 -11.04 10.84 -2.24
C LEU A 51 -9.61 10.64 -1.75
N ALA A 52 -9.42 9.92 -0.66
CA ALA A 52 -8.11 9.57 -0.13
C ALA A 52 -7.30 8.72 -1.12
N ILE A 53 -7.91 7.68 -1.71
CA ILE A 53 -7.26 6.85 -2.74
C ILE A 53 -6.97 7.69 -4.00
N THR A 54 -7.92 8.52 -4.45
CA THR A 54 -7.70 9.45 -5.57
C THR A 54 -6.51 10.37 -5.32
N ARG A 55 -6.33 10.86 -4.09
CA ARG A 55 -5.20 11.68 -3.68
C ARG A 55 -3.86 10.95 -3.79
N LEU A 56 -3.80 9.67 -3.40
CA LEU A 56 -2.61 8.82 -3.56
C LEU A 56 -2.27 8.58 -5.03
N LEU A 57 -3.27 8.18 -5.83
CA LEU A 57 -3.10 7.95 -7.27
C LEU A 57 -2.63 9.22 -7.99
N GLY A 58 -3.20 10.39 -7.64
CA GLY A 58 -2.80 11.70 -8.15
C GLY A 58 -1.38 12.10 -7.74
N ALA A 59 -0.87 11.58 -6.63
CA ALA A 59 0.51 11.74 -6.17
C ALA A 59 1.46 10.66 -6.74
N SER A 60 1.01 9.86 -7.70
CA SER A 60 1.74 8.79 -8.38
C SER A 60 2.17 7.65 -7.46
N PHE A 61 1.34 7.30 -6.48
CA PHE A 61 1.50 6.07 -5.73
C PHE A 61 0.75 4.93 -6.39
N LEU A 62 1.32 3.72 -6.36
CA LEU A 62 0.55 2.49 -6.53
C LEU A 62 -0.21 2.20 -5.23
N CYS A 63 -1.44 1.70 -5.37
CA CYS A 63 -2.32 1.38 -4.25
C CYS A 63 -2.76 -0.10 -4.31
N PRO A 64 -1.89 -1.07 -3.96
CA PRO A 64 -2.30 -2.46 -3.87
C PRO A 64 -3.17 -2.69 -2.63
N ILE A 65 -4.25 -3.47 -2.80
CA ILE A 65 -5.13 -3.88 -1.71
C ILE A 65 -4.68 -5.23 -1.18
N VAL A 66 -4.32 -5.28 0.11
CA VAL A 66 -3.91 -6.52 0.82
C VAL A 66 -4.91 -6.79 1.94
N THR A 67 -5.63 -7.91 1.87
CA THR A 67 -6.77 -8.16 2.76
C THR A 67 -6.86 -9.60 3.26
N VAL A 68 -7.36 -9.79 4.48
CA VAL A 68 -7.69 -11.10 5.04
C VAL A 68 -9.20 -11.32 4.93
N GLN A 69 -9.61 -12.27 4.09
CA GLN A 69 -11.01 -12.61 3.83
C GLN A 69 -11.37 -13.98 4.39
N ALA A 70 -11.33 -14.09 5.72
CA ALA A 70 -11.66 -15.33 6.44
C ALA A 70 -13.09 -15.85 6.18
N ARG A 71 -13.97 -15.03 5.57
CA ARG A 71 -15.31 -15.42 5.14
C ARG A 71 -15.30 -16.43 4.01
N ILE A 72 -14.26 -16.43 3.17
CA ILE A 72 -14.06 -17.43 2.12
C ILE A 72 -13.91 -18.81 2.77
N ALA A 73 -13.04 -18.97 3.78
CA ALA A 73 -12.89 -20.23 4.50
C ALA A 73 -14.14 -20.63 5.31
N LYS A 74 -15.06 -19.69 5.57
CA LYS A 74 -16.36 -19.97 6.22
C LYS A 74 -17.47 -20.35 5.22
N GLY A 75 -17.19 -20.28 3.91
CA GLY A 75 -18.14 -20.59 2.86
C GLY A 75 -19.25 -19.54 2.66
N LEU A 76 -19.06 -18.30 3.12
CA LEU A 76 -20.05 -17.22 2.94
C LEU A 76 -20.05 -16.68 1.52
N PHE A 77 -18.90 -16.69 0.87
CA PHE A 77 -18.69 -16.43 -0.54
C PHE A 77 -17.35 -17.07 -0.99
N THR A 78 -17.20 -17.26 -2.28
CA THR A 78 -15.97 -17.80 -2.87
C THR A 78 -14.95 -16.69 -3.15
N GLU A 79 -13.69 -17.07 -3.36
CA GLU A 79 -12.66 -16.12 -3.77
C GLU A 79 -12.97 -15.51 -5.14
N THR A 80 -13.57 -16.29 -6.05
CA THR A 80 -13.99 -15.80 -7.38
C THR A 80 -15.06 -14.72 -7.26
N GLU A 81 -16.09 -14.93 -6.45
CA GLU A 81 -17.13 -13.94 -6.20
C GLU A 81 -16.55 -12.66 -5.58
N PHE A 82 -15.62 -12.83 -4.64
CA PHE A 82 -14.93 -11.67 -4.04
C PHE A 82 -14.12 -10.86 -5.06
N ARG A 83 -13.40 -11.54 -5.97
CA ARG A 83 -12.62 -10.88 -7.03
C ARG A 83 -13.51 -10.14 -8.03
N VAL A 84 -14.66 -10.70 -8.38
CA VAL A 84 -15.65 -10.04 -9.23
C VAL A 84 -16.21 -8.81 -8.53
N TRP A 85 -16.69 -8.97 -7.29
CA TRP A 85 -17.14 -7.83 -6.49
C TRP A 85 -16.08 -6.73 -6.38
N PHE A 86 -14.83 -7.10 -6.12
CA PHE A 86 -13.72 -6.14 -5.98
C PHE A 86 -13.52 -5.33 -7.27
N ALA A 87 -13.49 -6.01 -8.42
CA ALA A 87 -13.32 -5.35 -9.71
C ALA A 87 -14.48 -4.38 -10.02
N ASP A 88 -15.71 -4.81 -9.76
CA ASP A 88 -16.91 -3.99 -9.97
C ASP A 88 -16.95 -2.80 -8.99
N PHE A 89 -16.63 -3.04 -7.71
CA PHE A 89 -16.64 -2.01 -6.67
C PHE A 89 -15.67 -0.86 -6.99
N PHE A 90 -14.41 -1.17 -7.21
CA PHE A 90 -13.38 -0.16 -7.53
C PHE A 90 -13.53 0.40 -8.94
N GLY A 91 -13.98 -0.42 -9.91
CA GLY A 91 -14.30 0.02 -11.27
C GLY A 91 -15.42 1.07 -11.31
N ASN A 92 -16.49 0.88 -10.55
CA ASN A 92 -17.59 1.85 -10.43
C ASN A 92 -17.15 3.17 -9.74
N LEU A 93 -16.14 3.12 -8.89
CA LEU A 93 -15.52 4.30 -8.26
C LEU A 93 -14.49 4.99 -9.19
N GLY A 94 -14.10 4.36 -10.30
CA GLY A 94 -13.05 4.86 -11.18
C GLY A 94 -11.66 4.86 -10.55
N LEU A 95 -11.39 3.98 -9.58
CA LEU A 95 -10.15 3.92 -8.83
C LEU A 95 -9.24 2.80 -9.35
N ASP A 96 -8.06 3.14 -9.88
CA ASP A 96 -7.06 2.18 -10.38
C ASP A 96 -6.22 1.60 -9.22
N VAL A 97 -6.85 0.83 -8.35
CA VAL A 97 -6.16 0.05 -7.33
C VAL A 97 -5.62 -1.27 -7.90
N LYS A 98 -4.62 -1.87 -7.25
CA LYS A 98 -4.01 -3.13 -7.68
C LYS A 98 -4.41 -4.30 -6.78
N GLY A 99 -4.48 -5.49 -7.33
CA GLY A 99 -4.86 -6.71 -6.60
C GLY A 99 -6.29 -7.16 -6.93
N PRO A 100 -7.06 -7.70 -5.96
CA PRO A 100 -6.75 -7.85 -4.54
C PRO A 100 -5.73 -8.97 -4.24
N TYR A 101 -4.88 -8.74 -3.25
CA TYR A 101 -4.00 -9.74 -2.64
C TYR A 101 -4.71 -10.29 -1.40
N ILE A 102 -5.11 -11.56 -1.46
CA ILE A 102 -6.09 -12.13 -0.53
C ILE A 102 -5.46 -13.23 0.32
N CYS A 103 -5.65 -13.16 1.63
CA CYS A 103 -5.56 -14.31 2.51
C CYS A 103 -6.96 -14.88 2.74
N PRO A 104 -7.32 -16.05 2.20
CA PRO A 104 -8.67 -16.61 2.32
C PRO A 104 -8.87 -17.45 3.60
N HIS A 105 -7.85 -17.62 4.43
CA HIS A 105 -7.82 -18.52 5.57
C HIS A 105 -8.52 -17.92 6.81
N ARG A 106 -8.89 -18.79 7.76
CA ARG A 106 -9.44 -18.34 9.05
C ARG A 106 -8.35 -17.72 9.90
N TYR A 107 -8.74 -16.82 10.79
CA TYR A 107 -7.83 -16.33 11.82
C TYR A 107 -7.38 -17.50 12.70
N GLY A 108 -6.06 -17.62 12.90
CA GLY A 108 -5.43 -18.71 13.65
C GLY A 108 -5.03 -19.94 12.81
N ASP A 109 -5.38 -20.00 11.54
CA ASP A 109 -4.82 -20.99 10.63
C ASP A 109 -3.33 -20.67 10.40
N SER A 110 -2.47 -21.70 10.43
CA SER A 110 -1.04 -21.52 10.11
C SER A 110 -0.87 -21.38 8.61
N CYS A 111 -0.91 -20.15 8.10
CA CYS A 111 -0.66 -19.84 6.69
C CYS A 111 0.36 -18.71 6.53
N ALA A 112 1.10 -18.73 5.42
CA ALA A 112 2.10 -17.70 5.12
C ALA A 112 1.47 -16.37 4.68
N CYS A 113 0.21 -16.37 4.22
CA CYS A 113 -0.41 -15.20 3.61
C CYS A 113 -1.18 -14.30 4.59
N GLN A 114 -1.42 -14.75 5.84
CA GLN A 114 -2.13 -13.92 6.83
C GLN A 114 -1.19 -12.85 7.40
N LYS A 115 -1.65 -11.60 7.43
CA LYS A 115 -0.96 -10.52 8.14
C LYS A 115 -0.75 -10.91 9.63
N PRO A 116 0.41 -10.60 10.22
CA PRO A 116 1.45 -9.67 9.74
C PRO A 116 2.53 -10.29 8.85
N ASN A 117 2.37 -11.49 8.30
CA ASN A 117 3.33 -12.06 7.37
C ASN A 117 3.46 -11.20 6.09
N SER A 118 4.68 -11.12 5.54
CA SER A 118 5.00 -10.28 4.37
C SER A 118 4.62 -10.88 3.02
N PHE A 119 4.21 -12.15 2.95
CA PHE A 119 4.02 -12.90 1.70
C PHE A 119 3.18 -12.17 0.64
N LEU A 120 2.01 -11.63 0.99
CA LEU A 120 1.15 -10.92 0.03
C LEU A 120 1.75 -9.59 -0.45
N TYR A 121 2.51 -8.93 0.41
CA TYR A 121 3.24 -7.70 0.06
C TYR A 121 4.38 -8.00 -0.89
N GLU A 122 5.10 -9.13 -0.68
CA GLU A 122 6.16 -9.62 -1.56
C GLU A 122 5.62 -10.02 -2.93
N GLN A 123 4.44 -10.68 -2.99
CA GLN A 123 3.75 -10.95 -4.26
C GLN A 123 3.46 -9.65 -5.02
N ALA A 124 2.85 -8.66 -4.37
CA ALA A 124 2.57 -7.39 -5.00
C ALA A 124 3.85 -6.68 -5.45
N ALA A 125 4.93 -6.79 -4.66
CA ALA A 125 6.22 -6.21 -5.00
C ALA A 125 6.83 -6.85 -6.26
N ALA A 126 6.68 -8.16 -6.42
CA ALA A 126 7.11 -8.88 -7.62
C ALA A 126 6.29 -8.47 -8.85
N ASP A 127 4.95 -8.39 -8.72
CA ASP A 127 4.04 -8.05 -9.81
C ASP A 127 4.23 -6.62 -10.34
N TRP A 128 4.58 -5.68 -9.45
CA TRP A 128 4.57 -4.24 -9.75
C TRP A 128 5.92 -3.54 -9.56
N SER A 129 7.01 -4.29 -9.41
CA SER A 129 8.37 -3.73 -9.19
C SER A 129 8.41 -2.71 -8.04
N ILE A 130 7.86 -3.09 -6.86
CA ILE A 130 7.74 -2.25 -5.69
C ILE A 130 8.99 -2.37 -4.81
N ASP A 131 9.47 -1.23 -4.29
CA ASP A 131 10.44 -1.20 -3.19
C ASP A 131 9.70 -1.22 -1.85
N LEU A 132 9.63 -2.39 -1.21
CA LEU A 132 8.95 -2.56 0.06
C LEU A 132 9.49 -1.63 1.16
N ARG A 133 10.81 -1.39 1.18
CA ARG A 133 11.43 -0.51 2.20
C ARG A 133 11.07 0.97 2.05
N ARG A 134 10.57 1.35 0.88
CA ARG A 134 10.09 2.71 0.57
C ARG A 134 8.57 2.76 0.46
N SER A 135 7.90 1.71 0.90
CA SER A 135 6.45 1.59 0.86
C SER A 135 5.82 1.88 2.21
N TYR A 136 4.54 2.19 2.17
CA TYR A 136 3.69 2.42 3.32
C TYR A 136 2.63 1.33 3.40
N THR A 137 2.11 1.07 4.60
CA THR A 137 0.82 0.42 4.80
C THR A 137 -0.14 1.39 5.46
N ILE A 138 -1.41 1.36 5.07
CA ILE A 138 -2.51 2.01 5.80
C ILE A 138 -3.52 0.92 6.12
N GLY A 139 -3.80 0.72 7.39
CA GLY A 139 -4.74 -0.29 7.88
C GLY A 139 -5.30 0.07 9.25
N ASP A 140 -6.32 -0.67 9.67
CA ASP A 140 -7.07 -0.43 10.90
C ASP A 140 -6.70 -1.40 12.03
N SER A 141 -5.74 -2.29 11.81
CA SER A 141 -5.38 -3.33 12.77
C SER A 141 -3.88 -3.36 13.09
N PRO A 142 -3.47 -3.90 14.26
CA PRO A 142 -2.07 -4.11 14.60
C PRO A 142 -1.29 -4.85 13.52
N GLN A 143 -1.91 -5.87 12.90
CA GLN A 143 -1.29 -6.71 11.90
C GLN A 143 -0.91 -5.96 10.62
N ASP A 144 -1.60 -4.86 10.29
CA ASP A 144 -1.29 -4.03 9.15
C ASP A 144 0.02 -3.26 9.32
N VAL A 145 0.19 -2.64 10.50
CA VAL A 145 1.38 -1.84 10.79
C VAL A 145 2.58 -2.70 11.17
N GLU A 146 2.35 -3.85 11.82
CA GLU A 146 3.39 -4.84 12.11
C GLU A 146 3.95 -5.45 10.81
N ALA A 147 3.10 -5.74 9.82
CA ALA A 147 3.56 -6.21 8.51
C ALA A 147 4.52 -5.22 7.85
N ALA A 148 4.26 -3.91 7.96
CA ALA A 148 5.18 -2.89 7.47
C ALA A 148 6.56 -3.00 8.10
N CYS A 149 6.63 -3.22 9.42
CA CYS A 149 7.90 -3.45 10.11
C CYS A 149 8.63 -4.69 9.57
N HIS A 150 7.93 -5.80 9.30
CA HIS A 150 8.53 -7.04 8.82
C HIS A 150 9.23 -6.87 7.47
N PHE A 151 8.69 -6.10 6.54
CA PHE A 151 9.34 -5.83 5.26
C PHE A 151 10.18 -4.53 5.23
N GLY A 152 10.27 -3.83 6.35
CA GLY A 152 11.10 -2.63 6.50
C GLY A 152 10.46 -1.35 5.91
N GLY A 153 9.14 -1.34 5.72
CA GLY A 153 8.36 -0.18 5.30
C GLY A 153 7.85 0.68 6.45
N THR A 154 6.82 1.46 6.21
CA THR A 154 6.26 2.41 7.18
C THR A 154 4.77 2.16 7.40
N GLY A 155 4.38 1.84 8.64
CA GLY A 155 2.99 1.55 9.01
C GLY A 155 2.22 2.80 9.44
N CYS A 156 1.02 3.00 8.88
CA CYS A 156 0.05 4.02 9.28
C CYS A 156 -1.23 3.34 9.77
N LEU A 157 -1.62 3.62 11.00
CA LEU A 157 -2.83 3.07 11.61
C LEU A 157 -3.98 4.07 11.48
N VAL A 158 -5.18 3.55 11.14
CA VAL A 158 -6.42 4.34 11.16
C VAL A 158 -7.42 3.75 12.14
N ARG A 159 -8.18 4.62 12.84
CA ARG A 159 -9.09 4.22 13.92
C ARG A 159 -10.52 3.94 13.44
N THR A 160 -10.71 3.73 12.15
CA THR A 160 -12.01 3.48 11.53
C THR A 160 -12.55 2.06 11.71
N GLY A 161 -11.69 1.11 12.11
CA GLY A 161 -12.03 -0.29 12.31
C GLY A 161 -11.62 -0.82 13.69
N TRP A 162 -10.80 -1.89 13.72
CA TRP A 162 -10.38 -2.53 14.97
C TRP A 162 -9.64 -1.58 15.92
N ALA A 163 -8.78 -0.71 15.41
CA ALA A 163 -8.04 0.27 16.21
C ALA A 163 -8.92 1.39 16.80
N GLY A 164 -10.22 1.39 16.53
CA GLY A 164 -11.21 2.15 17.29
C GLY A 164 -11.37 1.65 18.72
N GLU A 165 -11.00 0.37 19.01
CA GLU A 165 -10.95 -0.19 20.36
C GLU A 165 -9.54 0.01 20.95
N ASP A 166 -9.44 0.52 22.19
CA ASP A 166 -8.17 0.87 22.86
C ASP A 166 -7.15 -0.27 22.88
N ARG A 167 -7.60 -1.51 23.08
CA ARG A 167 -6.69 -2.69 23.12
C ARG A 167 -5.92 -2.87 21.81
N PHE A 168 -6.56 -2.73 20.66
CA PHE A 168 -5.91 -2.87 19.37
C PHE A 168 -5.05 -1.65 19.04
N LEU A 169 -5.47 -0.47 19.48
CA LEU A 169 -4.69 0.74 19.39
C LEU A 169 -3.36 0.61 20.14
N GLU A 170 -3.39 0.14 21.39
CA GLU A 170 -2.18 -0.04 22.20
C GLU A 170 -1.27 -1.15 21.65
N GLU A 171 -1.85 -2.23 21.12
CA GLU A 171 -1.09 -3.30 20.44
C GLU A 171 -0.37 -2.79 19.18
N ALA A 172 -1.03 -1.93 18.40
CA ALA A 172 -0.49 -1.38 17.15
C ALA A 172 0.56 -0.27 17.36
N ARG A 173 0.47 0.47 18.48
CA ARG A 173 1.28 1.66 18.74
C ARG A 173 2.78 1.49 18.56
N PRO A 174 3.43 0.36 18.96
CA PRO A 174 4.87 0.17 18.77
C PRO A 174 5.31 0.09 17.31
N PHE A 175 4.41 -0.24 16.40
CA PHE A 175 4.68 -0.48 14.97
C PHE A 175 4.22 0.68 14.09
N ALA A 176 3.36 1.57 14.60
CA ALA A 176 2.77 2.65 13.82
C ALA A 176 3.66 3.90 13.82
N ALA A 177 4.08 4.34 12.64
CA ALA A 177 4.74 5.63 12.45
C ALA A 177 3.76 6.81 12.46
N PHE A 178 2.49 6.53 12.17
CA PHE A 178 1.38 7.47 12.20
C PHE A 178 0.12 6.78 12.73
N ILE A 179 -0.66 7.51 13.51
CA ILE A 179 -1.98 7.09 14.00
C ILE A 179 -2.95 8.24 13.75
N GLY A 180 -4.02 7.99 13.00
CA GLY A 180 -5.05 8.97 12.67
C GLY A 180 -6.45 8.41 12.81
N ASP A 181 -7.44 9.29 12.75
CA ASP A 181 -8.85 8.92 12.88
C ASP A 181 -9.48 8.47 11.55
N SER A 182 -8.81 8.72 10.42
CA SER A 182 -9.32 8.40 9.09
C SER A 182 -8.21 8.04 8.09
N ILE A 183 -8.60 7.35 7.01
CA ILE A 183 -7.71 7.11 5.87
C ILE A 183 -7.23 8.43 5.24
N SER A 184 -8.07 9.47 5.24
CA SER A 184 -7.71 10.79 4.70
C SER A 184 -6.54 11.42 5.45
N GLU A 185 -6.53 11.35 6.79
CA GLU A 185 -5.41 11.85 7.60
C GLU A 185 -4.13 11.06 7.34
N ALA A 186 -4.22 9.73 7.25
CA ALA A 186 -3.07 8.88 6.96
C ALA A 186 -2.49 9.20 5.57
N VAL A 187 -3.34 9.39 4.56
CA VAL A 187 -2.93 9.75 3.20
C VAL A 187 -2.24 11.11 3.16
N GLU A 188 -2.82 12.13 3.80
CA GLU A 188 -2.18 13.45 3.85
C GLU A 188 -0.82 13.39 4.55
N TRP A 189 -0.70 12.63 5.63
CA TRP A 189 0.59 12.44 6.29
C TRP A 189 1.62 11.76 5.36
N VAL A 190 1.23 10.71 4.63
CA VAL A 190 2.13 10.02 3.67
C VAL A 190 2.57 10.96 2.56
N VAL A 191 1.63 11.67 1.93
CA VAL A 191 1.91 12.58 0.81
C VAL A 191 2.84 13.70 1.22
N ASN A 192 2.57 14.35 2.36
CA ASN A 192 3.40 15.44 2.89
C ASN A 192 4.81 14.96 3.26
N ARG A 193 4.92 13.76 3.86
CA ARG A 193 6.22 13.15 4.20
C ARG A 193 7.07 12.89 2.95
N GLU A 194 6.46 12.39 1.89
CA GLU A 194 7.20 12.12 0.63
C GLU A 194 7.59 13.40 -0.12
N GLN A 195 6.76 14.44 -0.07
CA GLN A 195 7.13 15.75 -0.61
C GLN A 195 8.34 16.33 0.12
N TYR A 196 8.31 16.33 1.46
CA TYR A 196 9.44 16.78 2.28
C TYR A 196 10.73 16.00 2.00
N ASN A 197 10.64 14.67 1.94
CA ASN A 197 11.78 13.82 1.61
C ASN A 197 12.33 14.10 0.19
N GLY A 198 11.47 14.39 -0.77
CA GLY A 198 11.83 14.77 -2.13
C GLY A 198 12.62 16.08 -2.18
N GLU A 199 12.17 17.09 -1.46
CA GLU A 199 12.83 18.40 -1.37
C GLU A 199 14.23 18.29 -0.73
N GLN A 200 14.36 17.50 0.33
CA GLN A 200 15.65 17.26 1.00
C GLN A 200 16.65 16.56 0.07
N ARG A 201 16.21 15.56 -0.70
CA ARG A 201 17.07 14.88 -1.70
C ARG A 201 17.53 15.83 -2.80
N GLN A 202 16.64 16.69 -3.29
CA GLN A 202 16.99 17.69 -4.31
C GLN A 202 17.97 18.74 -3.76
N ALA A 203 17.79 19.20 -2.53
CA ALA A 203 18.69 20.13 -1.87
C ALA A 203 20.11 19.52 -1.70
N ALA A 204 20.18 18.26 -1.25
CA ALA A 204 21.43 17.53 -1.09
C ALA A 204 22.19 17.37 -2.44
N ASN A 205 21.47 17.03 -3.51
CA ASN A 205 22.05 16.87 -4.84
C ASN A 205 22.59 18.21 -5.41
N ARG A 206 21.90 19.32 -5.16
CA ARG A 206 22.37 20.67 -5.56
C ARG A 206 23.65 21.05 -4.82
N SER A 207 23.76 20.73 -3.52
CA SER A 207 24.97 21.03 -2.73
C SER A 207 26.20 20.20 -3.15
N MET A 208 25.99 19.00 -3.70
CA MET A 208 27.07 18.17 -4.25
C MET A 208 27.51 18.59 -5.66
N GLY A 209 26.59 19.16 -6.46
CA GLY A 209 26.88 19.62 -7.84
C GLY A 209 27.65 20.94 -7.94
N THR A 210 27.87 21.66 -6.83
CA THR A 210 28.60 22.94 -6.79
C THR A 210 30.08 22.82 -6.40
N ARG A 211 30.67 21.62 -6.34
CA ARG A 211 32.12 21.50 -6.31
C ARG A 211 32.66 21.79 -7.71
N VAL A 212 32.92 23.05 -7.98
CA VAL A 212 33.75 23.48 -9.10
C VAL A 212 35.18 23.08 -8.73
N ASP A 213 35.75 22.19 -9.54
CA ASP A 213 37.20 21.90 -9.46
C ASP A 213 37.97 23.19 -9.78
N CYS A 214 38.81 23.62 -8.84
CA CYS A 214 39.87 24.61 -9.05
C CYS A 214 41.13 23.89 -9.50
#